data_c9a5fb703bf6b95dffc51c6a53cba9e5
#
_entry.id   c9a5fb703bf6b95dffc51c6a53cba9e5
#
_cell.length_a   1.000
_cell.length_b   1.000
_cell.length_c   1.000
_cell.angle_alpha   90.00
_cell.angle_beta   90.00
_cell.angle_gamma   90.00
#
_symmetry.space_group_name_H-M   'P 1'
#
loop_
_entity.id
_entity.type
_entity.pdbx_description
1 polymer ?
#
loop_
_entity_poly.entity_id
_entity_poly.type
_entity_poly.pdbx_seq_one_letter_code
_entity_poly.pdbx_strand_id
1 'polypeptide(L)'
;MTRWMIVLAAWALALACAAAAPAARAETTCDELGRITLPHAEVTSAASVALGQGQACKIEVTSRPTPDSDIRIEVWIPIGSAWNGRYVQLGNGGFAGQIPSGQIKAMAARGYAAAGTDDGHQRANLTDASWALGHREKVVDFAWRALKETTTAAKALIAAQKGSPLEKSYFYGCSDGGREALMEAQRFPSDFDGIVAGAPANDMSDLFALSAAMHQALAKPGGFLGPDQRSLLQSASLAKCGEGGFIPDPASCRFDPDALRCTPGEDQARCLTPAQVASAKVIYGGLRDPRNGRLLYPGYSPGAEAIPGSWSLWD
;
A
#
# COMPACT_ATOMS: atom_id res chain seq x y z
N MET A 1 74.01 28.32 -3.99
CA MET A 1 73.53 27.31 -3.06
C MET A 1 72.09 27.54 -2.55
N THR A 2 71.37 28.60 -2.96
CA THR A 2 70.08 28.99 -2.37
C THR A 2 68.85 28.53 -3.15
N ARG A 3 68.98 27.98 -4.34
CA ARG A 3 67.79 27.57 -5.15
C ARG A 3 67.31 26.13 -4.92
N TRP A 4 68.16 25.26 -4.39
CA TRP A 4 67.85 23.84 -4.17
C TRP A 4 67.18 23.56 -2.83
N MET A 5 67.32 24.39 -1.84
CA MET A 5 66.67 24.23 -0.53
C MET A 5 65.18 24.61 -0.55
N ILE A 6 64.74 25.49 -1.47
CA ILE A 6 63.34 25.89 -1.57
C ILE A 6 62.47 24.82 -2.22
N VAL A 7 63.04 24.00 -3.13
CA VAL A 7 62.30 22.95 -3.82
C VAL A 7 62.05 21.76 -2.89
N LEU A 8 62.96 21.42 -2.00
CA LEU A 8 62.80 20.34 -1.03
C LEU A 8 61.81 20.68 0.07
N ALA A 9 61.68 21.94 0.49
CA ALA A 9 60.71 22.37 1.48
C ALA A 9 59.26 22.38 0.92
N ALA A 10 59.08 22.63 -0.40
CA ALA A 10 57.78 22.58 -1.05
C ALA A 10 57.22 21.13 -1.19
N TRP A 11 58.12 20.17 -1.37
CA TRP A 11 57.71 18.75 -1.44
C TRP A 11 57.39 18.15 -0.06
N ALA A 12 58.02 18.62 1.02
CA ALA A 12 57.71 18.18 2.38
C ALA A 12 56.35 18.71 2.86
N LEU A 13 55.90 19.91 2.41
CA LEU A 13 54.57 20.42 2.74
C LEU A 13 53.44 19.76 1.92
N ALA A 14 53.74 19.27 0.70
CA ALA A 14 52.74 18.58 -0.12
C ALA A 14 52.41 17.16 0.37
N LEU A 15 53.33 16.49 1.08
CA LEU A 15 53.06 15.15 1.68
C LEU A 15 52.31 15.19 3.00
N ALA A 16 52.20 16.34 3.67
CA ALA A 16 51.48 16.46 4.96
C ALA A 16 49.97 16.64 4.80
N CYS A 17 49.47 16.87 3.57
CA CYS A 17 48.04 16.87 3.24
C CYS A 17 47.54 15.51 2.73
N ALA A 18 48.19 14.39 3.08
CA ALA A 18 47.57 13.09 2.96
C ALA A 18 46.37 13.03 3.85
N ALA A 19 45.20 13.28 3.24
CA ALA A 19 43.89 13.30 3.85
C ALA A 19 43.72 12.14 4.83
N ALA A 20 43.58 12.43 6.09
CA ALA A 20 42.95 11.50 7.02
C ALA A 20 41.54 11.23 6.45
N ALA A 21 41.42 10.11 5.69
CA ALA A 21 40.08 9.64 5.33
C ALA A 21 39.31 9.53 6.62
N PRO A 22 38.09 10.10 6.70
CA PRO A 22 37.29 9.98 7.90
C PRO A 22 37.16 8.49 8.20
N ALA A 23 37.60 8.07 9.38
CA ALA A 23 37.43 6.69 9.85
C ALA A 23 35.93 6.36 9.70
N ALA A 24 35.62 5.31 8.93
CA ALA A 24 34.25 4.85 8.80
C ALA A 24 33.70 4.63 10.19
N ARG A 25 32.70 5.42 10.58
CA ARG A 25 32.07 5.29 11.89
C ARG A 25 31.48 3.90 11.95
N ALA A 26 31.78 3.16 13.04
CA ALA A 26 31.18 1.84 13.25
C ALA A 26 29.65 1.97 13.26
N GLU A 27 28.97 1.02 12.61
CA GLU A 27 27.49 0.99 12.65
C GLU A 27 27.03 0.84 14.10
N THR A 28 25.97 1.55 14.46
CA THR A 28 25.28 1.40 15.75
C THR A 28 24.67 -0.01 15.80
N THR A 29 24.85 -0.71 16.90
CA THR A 29 24.30 -2.06 17.09
C THR A 29 22.78 -2.06 17.18
N CYS A 30 22.13 -3.19 16.92
CA CYS A 30 20.68 -3.31 17.02
C CYS A 30 20.19 -3.01 18.46
N ASP A 31 20.93 -3.46 19.47
CA ASP A 31 20.58 -3.21 20.88
C ASP A 31 20.65 -1.71 21.24
N GLU A 32 21.59 -0.97 20.66
CA GLU A 32 21.69 0.48 20.85
C GLU A 32 20.55 1.21 20.16
N LEU A 33 20.07 0.71 19.00
CA LEU A 33 18.88 1.25 18.32
C LEU A 33 17.63 1.15 19.21
N GLY A 34 17.55 0.12 20.06
CA GLY A 34 16.47 -0.05 21.02
C GLY A 34 16.34 1.09 22.05
N ARG A 35 17.35 1.97 22.16
CA ARG A 35 17.40 3.08 23.12
C ARG A 35 17.25 4.45 22.49
N ILE A 36 17.01 4.50 21.18
CA ILE A 36 16.86 5.76 20.44
C ILE A 36 15.54 6.43 20.83
N THR A 37 15.60 7.72 21.10
CA THR A 37 14.41 8.55 21.29
C THR A 37 13.85 8.95 19.93
N LEU A 38 12.59 8.61 19.68
CA LEU A 38 11.83 8.98 18.49
C LEU A 38 10.70 9.95 18.87
N PRO A 39 10.32 10.89 18.00
CA PRO A 39 9.14 11.73 18.22
C PRO A 39 7.87 10.87 18.29
N HIS A 40 7.05 11.06 19.30
CA HIS A 40 5.75 10.36 19.51
C HIS A 40 5.83 8.83 19.52
N ALA A 41 7.04 8.24 19.53
CA ALA A 41 7.21 6.80 19.34
C ALA A 41 8.27 6.22 20.29
N GLU A 42 8.12 4.94 20.57
CA GLU A 42 9.08 4.14 21.34
C GLU A 42 9.51 2.91 20.53
N VAL A 43 10.77 2.55 20.62
CA VAL A 43 11.26 1.26 20.13
C VAL A 43 10.86 0.19 21.13
N THR A 44 9.99 -0.72 20.74
CA THR A 44 9.49 -1.80 21.59
C THR A 44 10.35 -3.07 21.52
N SER A 45 11.05 -3.25 20.39
CA SER A 45 11.99 -4.36 20.18
C SER A 45 13.04 -3.96 19.15
N ALA A 46 14.29 -4.36 19.37
CA ALA A 46 15.35 -4.24 18.38
C ALA A 46 16.32 -5.43 18.53
N ALA A 47 16.46 -6.24 17.50
CA ALA A 47 17.29 -7.44 17.53
C ALA A 47 17.99 -7.71 16.20
N SER A 48 19.18 -8.29 16.24
CA SER A 48 19.82 -8.85 15.06
C SER A 48 19.16 -10.17 14.70
N VAL A 49 18.74 -10.29 13.43
CA VAL A 49 18.09 -11.48 12.89
C VAL A 49 18.79 -11.96 11.63
N ALA A 50 18.75 -13.28 11.37
CA ALA A 50 19.27 -13.85 10.14
C ALA A 50 18.47 -13.40 8.91
N LEU A 51 19.18 -13.03 7.84
CA LEU A 51 18.60 -12.57 6.58
C LEU A 51 19.41 -13.15 5.40
N GLY A 52 18.96 -14.28 4.85
CA GLY A 52 19.73 -15.02 3.84
C GLY A 52 21.10 -15.43 4.37
N GLN A 53 22.16 -15.01 3.68
CA GLN A 53 23.57 -15.24 4.10
C GLN A 53 24.10 -14.16 5.06
N GLY A 54 23.33 -13.11 5.33
CA GLY A 54 23.69 -11.98 6.19
C GLY A 54 22.79 -11.84 7.40
N GLN A 55 22.78 -10.63 7.95
CA GLN A 55 21.97 -10.25 9.09
C GLN A 55 21.29 -8.90 8.84
N ALA A 56 20.20 -8.64 9.55
CA ALA A 56 19.55 -7.34 9.62
C ALA A 56 19.16 -7.01 11.07
N CYS A 57 19.08 -5.72 11.39
CA CYS A 57 18.34 -5.30 12.57
C CYS A 57 16.84 -5.32 12.22
N LYS A 58 16.07 -6.15 12.92
CA LYS A 58 14.62 -6.07 12.97
C LYS A 58 14.22 -5.21 14.15
N ILE A 59 13.48 -4.14 13.89
CA ILE A 59 13.10 -3.15 14.89
C ILE A 59 11.58 -3.00 14.84
N GLU A 60 10.96 -3.07 16.01
CA GLU A 60 9.54 -2.84 16.17
C GLU A 60 9.36 -1.52 16.95
N VAL A 61 8.46 -0.68 16.45
CA VAL A 61 8.20 0.66 17.00
C VAL A 61 6.70 0.81 17.17
N THR A 62 6.30 1.48 18.27
CA THR A 62 4.92 1.92 18.47
C THR A 62 4.90 3.44 18.56
N SER A 63 4.14 4.09 17.65
CA SER A 63 3.91 5.54 17.65
C SER A 63 2.52 5.87 18.19
N ARG A 64 2.46 6.87 19.08
CA ARG A 64 1.22 7.34 19.70
C ARG A 64 1.14 8.87 19.65
N PRO A 65 0.97 9.46 18.45
CA PRO A 65 0.90 10.91 18.28
C PRO A 65 -0.36 11.53 18.91
N THR A 66 -1.39 10.73 19.20
CA THR A 66 -2.60 11.14 19.94
C THR A 66 -2.99 10.07 20.96
N PRO A 67 -3.86 10.39 21.95
CA PRO A 67 -4.30 9.39 22.94
C PRO A 67 -5.03 8.17 22.35
N ASP A 68 -5.65 8.28 21.18
CA ASP A 68 -6.35 7.19 20.49
C ASP A 68 -5.49 6.49 19.44
N SER A 69 -4.30 7.00 19.15
CA SER A 69 -3.36 6.40 18.18
C SER A 69 -2.59 5.22 18.79
N ASP A 70 -2.48 4.12 18.04
CA ASP A 70 -1.62 2.97 18.34
C ASP A 70 -1.08 2.42 17.02
N ILE A 71 -0.10 3.12 16.47
CA ILE A 71 0.51 2.83 15.17
C ILE A 71 1.71 1.90 15.39
N ARG A 72 1.64 0.69 14.88
CA ARG A 72 2.75 -0.25 14.91
C ARG A 72 3.53 -0.23 13.62
N ILE A 73 4.84 -0.24 13.77
CA ILE A 73 5.79 -0.09 12.67
C ILE A 73 6.83 -1.20 12.79
N GLU A 74 7.17 -1.81 11.68
CA GLU A 74 8.30 -2.74 11.59
C GLU A 74 9.33 -2.18 10.62
N VAL A 75 10.61 -2.16 11.05
CA VAL A 75 11.75 -1.69 10.25
C VAL A 75 12.81 -2.76 10.20
N TRP A 76 13.29 -3.10 9.01
CA TRP A 76 14.42 -3.99 8.79
C TRP A 76 15.58 -3.23 8.15
N ILE A 77 16.75 -3.27 8.76
CA ILE A 77 17.94 -2.59 8.24
C ILE A 77 19.06 -3.62 8.06
N PRO A 78 19.47 -3.97 6.82
CA PRO A 78 20.58 -4.90 6.58
C PRO A 78 21.86 -4.40 7.21
N ILE A 79 22.65 -5.30 7.82
CA ILE A 79 23.90 -4.97 8.53
C ILE A 79 25.09 -5.03 7.56
N GLY A 80 26.05 -4.13 7.73
CA GLY A 80 27.29 -4.09 6.98
C GLY A 80 27.08 -3.84 5.49
N SER A 81 27.90 -4.50 4.66
CA SER A 81 27.89 -4.39 3.20
C SER A 81 26.62 -4.96 2.52
N ALA A 82 25.75 -5.61 3.27
CA ALA A 82 24.47 -6.09 2.73
C ALA A 82 23.49 -4.95 2.42
N TRP A 83 23.66 -3.76 3.03
CA TRP A 83 22.84 -2.59 2.73
C TRP A 83 23.28 -1.91 1.42
N ASN A 84 22.33 -1.58 0.57
CA ASN A 84 22.56 -0.96 -0.74
C ASN A 84 22.41 0.58 -0.76
N GLY A 85 22.40 1.24 0.41
CA GLY A 85 22.26 2.70 0.53
C GLY A 85 20.83 3.21 0.43
N ARG A 86 19.83 2.33 0.22
CA ARG A 86 18.46 2.71 -0.13
C ARG A 86 17.45 2.28 0.92
N TYR A 87 16.35 3.03 0.97
CA TYR A 87 15.18 2.75 1.81
C TYR A 87 13.94 2.50 0.94
N VAL A 88 13.07 1.60 1.36
CA VAL A 88 11.74 1.41 0.79
C VAL A 88 10.69 1.28 1.90
N GLN A 89 9.63 2.07 1.82
CA GLN A 89 8.44 1.90 2.63
C GLN A 89 7.38 1.14 1.82
N LEU A 90 6.73 0.18 2.45
CA LEU A 90 5.74 -0.69 1.84
C LEU A 90 4.35 -0.32 2.34
N GLY A 91 3.43 -0.20 1.41
CA GLY A 91 2.03 0.06 1.69
C GLY A 91 1.24 -1.22 1.98
N ASN A 92 0.00 -1.02 2.43
CA ASN A 92 -0.92 -2.03 2.90
C ASN A 92 -1.92 -2.53 1.84
N GLY A 93 -2.91 -3.29 2.28
CA GLY A 93 -4.04 -3.77 1.47
C GLY A 93 -5.34 -3.76 2.26
N GLY A 94 -6.48 -3.67 1.57
CA GLY A 94 -7.80 -3.61 2.18
C GLY A 94 -7.98 -2.41 3.10
N PHE A 95 -8.42 -2.67 4.33
CA PHE A 95 -8.48 -1.65 5.40
C PHE A 95 -7.28 -1.73 6.35
N ALA A 96 -6.12 -2.21 5.88
CA ALA A 96 -4.91 -2.39 6.68
C ALA A 96 -5.09 -3.28 7.93
N GLY A 97 -4.48 -2.94 9.05
CA GLY A 97 -4.59 -3.67 10.31
C GLY A 97 -3.53 -4.76 10.51
N GLN A 98 -2.64 -4.93 9.54
CA GLN A 98 -1.51 -5.87 9.59
C GLN A 98 -0.28 -5.24 8.94
N ILE A 99 0.87 -5.45 9.56
CA ILE A 99 2.15 -5.04 8.98
C ILE A 99 2.53 -6.01 7.85
N PRO A 100 2.97 -5.56 6.66
CA PRO A 100 3.36 -6.42 5.55
C PRO A 100 4.75 -7.05 5.76
N SER A 101 4.98 -7.71 6.91
CA SER A 101 6.29 -8.21 7.38
C SER A 101 7.00 -9.11 6.38
N GLY A 102 6.25 -9.94 5.62
CA GLY A 102 6.81 -10.80 4.58
C GLY A 102 7.46 -10.01 3.44
N GLN A 103 6.82 -8.92 3.01
CA GLN A 103 7.32 -8.04 1.96
C GLN A 103 8.50 -7.20 2.47
N ILE A 104 8.42 -6.69 3.71
CA ILE A 104 9.51 -5.95 4.37
C ILE A 104 10.78 -6.84 4.40
N LYS A 105 10.65 -8.08 4.88
CA LYS A 105 11.75 -9.04 4.91
C LYS A 105 12.31 -9.33 3.50
N ALA A 106 11.43 -9.48 2.50
CA ALA A 106 11.86 -9.73 1.12
C ALA A 106 12.65 -8.55 0.53
N MET A 107 12.27 -7.32 0.83
CA MET A 107 13.02 -6.13 0.39
C MET A 107 14.33 -5.98 1.16
N ALA A 108 14.35 -6.28 2.45
CA ALA A 108 15.59 -6.31 3.23
C ALA A 108 16.58 -7.35 2.68
N ALA A 109 16.12 -8.53 2.25
CA ALA A 109 16.95 -9.54 1.62
C ALA A 109 17.56 -9.10 0.27
N ARG A 110 16.99 -8.07 -0.36
CA ARG A 110 17.53 -7.41 -1.58
C ARG A 110 18.46 -6.23 -1.25
N GLY A 111 18.77 -6.02 0.02
CA GLY A 111 19.71 -5.00 0.50
C GLY A 111 19.06 -3.64 0.80
N TYR A 112 17.76 -3.47 0.70
CA TYR A 112 17.09 -2.24 1.12
C TYR A 112 16.92 -2.22 2.65
N ALA A 113 17.07 -1.05 3.26
CA ALA A 113 16.35 -0.82 4.49
C ALA A 113 14.86 -0.75 4.15
N ALA A 114 14.01 -1.46 4.88
CA ALA A 114 12.60 -1.58 4.53
C ALA A 114 11.70 -1.41 5.77
N ALA A 115 10.57 -0.75 5.60
CA ALA A 115 9.60 -0.55 6.66
C ALA A 115 8.15 -0.65 6.16
N GLY A 116 7.23 -0.85 7.11
CA GLY A 116 5.79 -0.79 6.91
C GLY A 116 5.07 -0.66 8.25
N THR A 117 3.78 -0.43 8.20
CA THR A 117 2.93 -0.15 9.36
C THR A 117 1.63 -0.94 9.28
N ASP A 118 0.87 -0.98 10.38
CA ASP A 118 -0.50 -1.51 10.44
C ASP A 118 -1.57 -0.42 10.24
N ASP A 119 -1.15 0.82 9.96
CA ASP A 119 -2.00 2.00 9.82
C ASP A 119 -2.80 2.41 11.06
N GLY A 120 -2.29 2.07 12.24
CA GLY A 120 -2.81 2.56 13.52
C GLY A 120 -3.94 1.73 14.12
N HIS A 121 -4.15 0.51 13.63
CA HIS A 121 -5.08 -0.45 14.22
C HIS A 121 -4.64 -1.89 13.90
N GLN A 122 -5.16 -2.86 14.68
CA GLN A 122 -4.85 -4.27 14.48
C GLN A 122 -6.13 -5.05 14.16
N ARG A 123 -6.16 -5.74 13.03
CA ARG A 123 -7.25 -6.63 12.60
C ARG A 123 -6.71 -7.84 11.84
N ALA A 124 -7.33 -8.98 12.05
CA ALA A 124 -7.01 -10.19 11.29
C ALA A 124 -7.65 -10.19 9.89
N ASN A 125 -8.80 -9.52 9.74
CA ASN A 125 -9.53 -9.43 8.48
C ASN A 125 -9.31 -8.06 7.82
N LEU A 126 -8.71 -8.08 6.64
CA LEU A 126 -8.42 -6.86 5.86
C LEU A 126 -9.68 -6.14 5.33
N THR A 127 -10.87 -6.74 5.43
CA THR A 127 -12.15 -6.10 5.06
C THR A 127 -12.95 -5.59 6.25
N ASP A 128 -12.43 -5.74 7.48
CA ASP A 128 -13.09 -5.22 8.69
C ASP A 128 -12.74 -3.75 8.93
N ALA A 129 -13.70 -2.86 8.72
CA ALA A 129 -13.59 -1.42 8.99
C ALA A 129 -14.20 -1.00 10.33
N SER A 130 -14.61 -1.95 11.21
CA SER A 130 -15.27 -1.64 12.48
C SER A 130 -14.41 -0.84 13.46
N TRP A 131 -13.09 -0.88 13.30
CA TRP A 131 -12.11 -0.11 14.06
C TRP A 131 -12.29 1.41 13.93
N ALA A 132 -12.89 1.87 12.82
CA ALA A 132 -13.10 3.30 12.54
C ALA A 132 -14.29 3.90 13.30
N LEU A 133 -15.23 3.05 13.79
CA LEU A 133 -16.47 3.51 14.42
C LEU A 133 -16.19 4.18 15.77
N GLY A 134 -16.42 5.50 15.84
CA GLY A 134 -16.16 6.30 17.04
C GLY A 134 -14.68 6.69 17.25
N HIS A 135 -13.76 6.27 16.39
CA HIS A 135 -12.32 6.47 16.50
C HIS A 135 -11.77 7.39 15.40
N ARG A 136 -12.12 8.68 15.44
CA ARG A 136 -11.70 9.65 14.43
C ARG A 136 -10.19 9.70 14.22
N GLU A 137 -9.41 9.60 15.30
CA GLU A 137 -7.95 9.66 15.21
C GLU A 137 -7.36 8.44 14.50
N LYS A 138 -7.95 7.25 14.68
CA LYS A 138 -7.57 6.06 13.92
C LYS A 138 -7.88 6.20 12.42
N VAL A 139 -8.97 6.87 12.07
CA VAL A 139 -9.28 7.20 10.67
C VAL A 139 -8.21 8.14 10.08
N VAL A 140 -7.71 9.10 10.88
CA VAL A 140 -6.61 9.98 10.48
C VAL A 140 -5.29 9.21 10.35
N ASP A 141 -5.03 8.27 11.27
CA ASP A 141 -3.86 7.38 11.21
C ASP A 141 -3.87 6.57 9.90
N PHE A 142 -4.96 5.87 9.62
CA PHE A 142 -5.17 5.12 8.38
C PHE A 142 -5.05 6.00 7.12
N ALA A 143 -5.61 7.21 7.17
CA ALA A 143 -5.65 8.07 6.00
C ALA A 143 -4.26 8.56 5.56
N TRP A 144 -3.36 8.88 6.52
CA TRP A 144 -2.04 9.43 6.19
C TRP A 144 -1.03 9.46 7.33
N ARG A 145 -1.47 9.56 8.62
CA ARG A 145 -0.54 9.86 9.71
C ARG A 145 0.39 8.68 9.99
N ALA A 146 -0.12 7.45 9.94
CA ALA A 146 0.70 6.25 10.12
C ALA A 146 1.84 6.17 9.10
N LEU A 147 1.60 6.56 7.86
CA LEU A 147 2.63 6.60 6.82
C LEU A 147 3.75 7.58 7.20
N LYS A 148 3.39 8.79 7.63
CA LYS A 148 4.35 9.82 8.03
C LYS A 148 5.14 9.44 9.27
N GLU A 149 4.49 8.88 10.30
CA GLU A 149 5.16 8.38 11.49
C GLU A 149 6.15 7.25 11.14
N THR A 150 5.76 6.33 10.25
CA THR A 150 6.63 5.25 9.76
C THR A 150 7.85 5.79 9.03
N THR A 151 7.66 6.72 8.10
CA THR A 151 8.76 7.37 7.36
C THR A 151 9.73 8.07 8.31
N THR A 152 9.19 8.80 9.29
CA THR A 152 9.99 9.54 10.27
C THR A 152 10.81 8.60 11.14
N ALA A 153 10.18 7.57 11.70
CA ALA A 153 10.85 6.60 12.55
C ALA A 153 11.91 5.79 11.77
N ALA A 154 11.54 5.27 10.60
CA ALA A 154 12.45 4.45 9.79
C ALA A 154 13.70 5.24 9.36
N LYS A 155 13.53 6.46 8.85
CA LYS A 155 14.68 7.29 8.43
C LYS A 155 15.57 7.67 9.59
N ALA A 156 15.01 7.96 10.78
CA ALA A 156 15.79 8.23 11.98
C ALA A 156 16.62 7.02 12.44
N LEU A 157 16.01 5.82 12.45
CA LEU A 157 16.69 4.58 12.80
C LEU A 157 17.79 4.20 11.81
N ILE A 158 17.54 4.36 10.50
CA ILE A 158 18.54 4.11 9.44
C ILE A 158 19.72 5.07 9.60
N ALA A 159 19.45 6.36 9.77
CA ALA A 159 20.51 7.36 9.97
C ALA A 159 21.34 7.08 11.21
N ALA A 160 20.70 6.67 12.30
CA ALA A 160 21.39 6.32 13.53
C ALA A 160 22.27 5.07 13.38
N GLN A 161 21.77 4.02 12.72
CA GLN A 161 22.54 2.79 12.51
C GLN A 161 23.72 3.01 11.57
N LYS A 162 23.47 3.64 10.43
CA LYS A 162 24.46 3.72 9.34
C LYS A 162 25.46 4.86 9.50
N GLY A 163 25.10 5.93 10.22
CA GLY A 163 25.95 7.12 10.34
C GLY A 163 26.20 7.82 9.00
N SER A 164 25.49 7.43 7.94
CA SER A 164 25.59 7.98 6.60
C SER A 164 24.20 8.29 6.05
N PRO A 165 24.07 9.30 5.16
CA PRO A 165 22.80 9.64 4.55
C PRO A 165 22.28 8.50 3.66
N LEU A 166 20.96 8.44 3.52
CA LEU A 166 20.30 7.63 2.49
C LEU A 166 20.69 8.13 1.10
N GLU A 167 21.00 7.21 0.19
CA GLU A 167 21.20 7.56 -1.22
C GLU A 167 19.86 7.86 -1.90
N LYS A 168 18.87 6.99 -1.67
CA LYS A 168 17.53 7.09 -2.22
C LYS A 168 16.49 6.47 -1.29
N SER A 169 15.29 7.01 -1.32
CA SER A 169 14.11 6.51 -0.62
C SER A 169 12.95 6.30 -1.59
N TYR A 170 12.22 5.20 -1.39
CA TYR A 170 11.11 4.81 -2.25
C TYR A 170 9.88 4.44 -1.44
N PHE A 171 8.71 4.69 -2.00
CA PHE A 171 7.45 4.11 -1.54
C PHE A 171 6.92 3.13 -2.60
N TYR A 172 6.44 1.98 -2.16
CA TYR A 172 5.83 0.98 -3.05
C TYR A 172 4.56 0.42 -2.42
N GLY A 173 3.43 0.55 -3.11
CA GLY A 173 2.17 0.01 -2.66
C GLY A 173 1.20 -0.29 -3.81
N CYS A 174 0.29 -1.23 -3.56
CA CYS A 174 -0.76 -1.64 -4.49
C CYS A 174 -2.11 -1.68 -3.76
N SER A 175 -3.22 -1.45 -4.46
CA SER A 175 -4.56 -1.39 -3.87
C SER A 175 -4.68 -0.25 -2.84
N ASP A 176 -4.93 -0.54 -1.56
CA ASP A 176 -4.84 0.48 -0.50
C ASP A 176 -3.44 1.09 -0.43
N GLY A 177 -2.38 0.29 -0.53
CA GLY A 177 -1.01 0.79 -0.64
C GLY A 177 -0.77 1.69 -1.85
N GLY A 178 -1.54 1.53 -2.92
CA GLY A 178 -1.58 2.48 -4.04
C GLY A 178 -2.23 3.81 -3.65
N ARG A 179 -3.30 3.80 -2.86
CA ARG A 179 -3.89 5.00 -2.25
C ARG A 179 -2.88 5.71 -1.35
N GLU A 180 -2.22 4.96 -0.49
CA GLU A 180 -1.16 5.47 0.39
C GLU A 180 -0.03 6.13 -0.41
N ALA A 181 0.42 5.50 -1.51
CA ALA A 181 1.42 6.04 -2.42
C ALA A 181 1.00 7.39 -3.02
N LEU A 182 -0.27 7.53 -3.42
CA LEU A 182 -0.82 8.80 -3.88
C LEU A 182 -0.90 9.83 -2.76
N MET A 183 -1.20 9.40 -1.53
CA MET A 183 -1.23 10.26 -0.35
C MET A 183 0.18 10.80 -0.03
N GLU A 184 1.21 9.96 -0.08
CA GLU A 184 2.60 10.36 0.09
C GLU A 184 3.02 11.37 -0.98
N ALA A 185 2.72 11.10 -2.26
CA ALA A 185 3.04 12.02 -3.35
C ALA A 185 2.36 13.39 -3.20
N GLN A 186 1.15 13.42 -2.67
CA GLN A 186 0.36 14.65 -2.53
C GLN A 186 0.74 15.45 -1.27
N ARG A 187 0.85 14.78 -0.11
CA ARG A 187 1.04 15.46 1.18
C ARG A 187 2.50 15.62 1.57
N PHE A 188 3.34 14.67 1.19
CA PHE A 188 4.74 14.58 1.63
C PHE A 188 5.71 14.37 0.46
N PRO A 189 5.64 15.20 -0.60
CA PRO A 189 6.40 14.98 -1.85
C PRO A 189 7.93 14.97 -1.68
N SER A 190 8.43 15.42 -0.53
CA SER A 190 9.87 15.40 -0.21
C SER A 190 10.31 14.14 0.54
N ASP A 191 9.38 13.25 0.93
CA ASP A 191 9.73 12.08 1.73
C ASP A 191 10.35 10.97 0.90
N PHE A 192 10.05 10.89 -0.39
CA PHE A 192 10.55 9.84 -1.28
C PHE A 192 11.09 10.39 -2.59
N ASP A 193 12.14 9.77 -3.10
CA ASP A 193 12.72 10.06 -4.43
C ASP A 193 11.92 9.39 -5.55
N GLY A 194 11.17 8.34 -5.25
CA GLY A 194 10.32 7.62 -6.20
C GLY A 194 9.18 6.91 -5.50
N ILE A 195 8.01 6.95 -6.15
CA ILE A 195 6.76 6.38 -5.62
C ILE A 195 6.12 5.50 -6.69
N VAL A 196 5.75 4.27 -6.32
CA VAL A 196 5.02 3.35 -7.17
C VAL A 196 3.62 3.12 -6.58
N ALA A 197 2.61 3.62 -7.29
CA ALA A 197 1.19 3.47 -6.94
C ALA A 197 0.54 2.46 -7.89
N GLY A 198 0.50 1.18 -7.48
CA GLY A 198 -0.14 0.11 -8.23
C GLY A 198 -1.64 0.04 -7.94
N ALA A 199 -2.47 -0.01 -8.99
CA ALA A 199 -3.93 -0.18 -8.89
C ALA A 199 -4.55 0.53 -7.66
N PRO A 200 -4.35 1.85 -7.50
CA PRO A 200 -4.69 2.57 -6.27
C PRO A 200 -6.19 2.55 -5.99
N ALA A 201 -6.59 2.33 -4.74
CA ALA A 201 -7.93 2.58 -4.25
C ALA A 201 -8.15 4.12 -4.17
N ASN A 202 -8.18 4.74 -5.35
CA ASN A 202 -8.26 6.18 -5.50
C ASN A 202 -9.68 6.68 -5.25
N ASP A 203 -9.80 7.92 -4.74
CA ASP A 203 -11.08 8.51 -4.35
C ASP A 203 -11.90 7.58 -3.44
N MET A 204 -11.30 7.24 -2.31
CA MET A 204 -11.81 6.26 -1.35
C MET A 204 -13.26 6.56 -0.89
N SER A 205 -13.62 7.83 -0.80
CA SER A 205 -14.97 8.24 -0.39
C SER A 205 -16.04 7.81 -1.40
N ASP A 206 -15.81 8.06 -2.69
CA ASP A 206 -16.76 7.69 -3.74
C ASP A 206 -16.69 6.18 -4.03
N LEU A 207 -15.51 5.54 -3.90
CA LEU A 207 -15.37 4.08 -3.95
C LEU A 207 -16.24 3.39 -2.88
N PHE A 208 -16.20 3.85 -1.63
CA PHE A 208 -17.03 3.26 -0.56
C PHE A 208 -18.50 3.60 -0.68
N ALA A 209 -18.84 4.77 -1.21
CA ALA A 209 -20.22 5.10 -1.51
C ALA A 209 -20.78 4.18 -2.62
N LEU A 210 -19.98 3.83 -3.64
CA LEU A 210 -20.36 2.80 -4.63
C LEU A 210 -20.54 1.45 -3.96
N SER A 211 -19.58 1.00 -3.12
CA SER A 211 -19.70 -0.28 -2.41
C SER A 211 -20.98 -0.34 -1.56
N ALA A 212 -21.31 0.72 -0.84
CA ALA A 212 -22.55 0.80 -0.07
C ALA A 212 -23.80 0.69 -0.97
N ALA A 213 -23.81 1.35 -2.13
CA ALA A 213 -24.92 1.28 -3.08
C ALA A 213 -25.08 -0.14 -3.67
N MET A 214 -23.96 -0.81 -3.96
CA MET A 214 -23.94 -2.22 -4.43
C MET A 214 -24.51 -3.16 -3.36
N HIS A 215 -24.02 -3.08 -2.12
CA HIS A 215 -24.52 -3.91 -1.01
C HIS A 215 -26.02 -3.67 -0.76
N GLN A 216 -26.48 -2.42 -0.81
CA GLN A 216 -27.90 -2.11 -0.70
C GLN A 216 -28.74 -2.72 -1.82
N ALA A 217 -28.21 -2.77 -3.04
CA ALA A 217 -28.91 -3.41 -4.18
C ALA A 217 -28.97 -4.93 -4.01
N LEU A 218 -27.84 -5.56 -3.67
CA LEU A 218 -27.72 -7.01 -3.46
C LEU A 218 -28.54 -7.51 -2.26
N ALA A 219 -28.68 -6.71 -1.22
CA ALA A 219 -29.45 -7.04 -0.01
C ALA A 219 -30.96 -6.95 -0.20
N LYS A 220 -31.47 -6.36 -1.30
CA LYS A 220 -32.91 -6.36 -1.59
C LYS A 220 -33.42 -7.77 -1.80
N PRO A 221 -34.68 -8.07 -1.41
CA PRO A 221 -35.28 -9.38 -1.66
C PRO A 221 -35.13 -9.80 -3.12
N GLY A 222 -34.46 -10.95 -3.36
CA GLY A 222 -34.17 -11.48 -4.68
C GLY A 222 -33.11 -10.73 -5.50
N GLY A 223 -32.39 -9.76 -4.91
CA GLY A 223 -31.35 -8.98 -5.59
C GLY A 223 -29.96 -9.59 -5.58
N PHE A 224 -29.73 -10.62 -4.76
CA PHE A 224 -28.41 -11.25 -4.65
C PHE A 224 -27.98 -11.95 -5.96
N LEU A 225 -26.72 -11.75 -6.34
CA LEU A 225 -26.08 -12.33 -7.52
C LEU A 225 -25.12 -13.44 -7.07
N GLY A 226 -25.62 -14.67 -6.96
CA GLY A 226 -24.79 -15.84 -6.61
C GLY A 226 -23.83 -16.26 -7.73
N PRO A 227 -23.04 -17.33 -7.51
CA PRO A 227 -22.08 -17.82 -8.48
C PRO A 227 -22.67 -18.10 -9.87
N ASP A 228 -23.88 -18.66 -9.93
CA ASP A 228 -24.55 -19.00 -11.21
C ASP A 228 -24.94 -17.73 -11.97
N GLN A 229 -25.49 -16.72 -11.28
CA GLN A 229 -25.86 -15.45 -11.88
C GLN A 229 -24.63 -14.67 -12.37
N ARG A 230 -23.53 -14.70 -11.60
CA ARG A 230 -22.27 -14.09 -12.04
C ARG A 230 -21.69 -14.81 -13.26
N SER A 231 -21.75 -16.13 -13.32
CA SER A 231 -21.32 -16.92 -14.48
C SER A 231 -22.17 -16.62 -15.71
N LEU A 232 -23.48 -16.44 -15.54
CA LEU A 232 -24.40 -16.06 -16.61
C LEU A 232 -24.07 -14.66 -17.16
N LEU A 233 -23.86 -13.68 -16.26
CA LEU A 233 -23.45 -12.31 -16.62
C LEU A 233 -22.13 -12.32 -17.39
N GLN A 234 -21.11 -13.03 -16.89
CA GLN A 234 -19.81 -13.13 -17.54
C GLN A 234 -19.91 -13.76 -18.92
N SER A 235 -20.65 -14.86 -19.05
CA SER A 235 -20.82 -15.53 -20.35
C SER A 235 -21.49 -14.61 -21.38
N ALA A 236 -22.52 -13.87 -20.94
CA ALA A 236 -23.24 -12.96 -21.82
C ALA A 236 -22.43 -11.71 -22.18
N SER A 237 -21.67 -11.15 -21.25
CA SER A 237 -20.79 -10.00 -21.50
C SER A 237 -19.64 -10.37 -22.44
N LEU A 238 -19.04 -11.55 -22.27
CA LEU A 238 -18.03 -12.09 -23.17
C LEU A 238 -18.59 -12.39 -24.56
N ALA A 239 -19.80 -12.97 -24.66
CA ALA A 239 -20.46 -13.21 -25.95
C ALA A 239 -20.77 -11.91 -26.71
N LYS A 240 -21.06 -10.82 -25.97
CA LYS A 240 -21.37 -9.50 -26.56
C LYS A 240 -20.14 -8.72 -27.01
N CYS A 241 -19.07 -8.72 -26.19
CA CYS A 241 -17.95 -7.82 -26.34
C CYS A 241 -16.58 -8.55 -26.38
N GLY A 242 -16.56 -9.86 -26.16
CA GLY A 242 -15.33 -10.62 -26.00
C GLY A 242 -14.69 -11.05 -27.32
N GLU A 243 -13.39 -11.21 -27.26
CA GLU A 243 -12.56 -11.80 -28.31
C GLU A 243 -11.51 -12.70 -27.61
N GLY A 244 -11.40 -13.97 -28.06
CA GLY A 244 -10.41 -14.89 -27.47
C GLY A 244 -10.58 -15.18 -25.97
N GLY A 245 -11.82 -15.06 -25.44
CA GLY A 245 -12.12 -15.35 -24.03
C GLY A 245 -11.91 -14.18 -23.05
N PHE A 246 -11.64 -12.98 -23.54
CA PHE A 246 -11.56 -11.75 -22.74
C PHE A 246 -12.19 -10.57 -23.50
N ILE A 247 -12.43 -9.46 -22.81
CA ILE A 247 -12.93 -8.22 -23.41
C ILE A 247 -11.75 -7.27 -23.62
N PRO A 248 -11.32 -7.03 -24.88
CA PRO A 248 -10.14 -6.20 -25.17
C PRO A 248 -10.27 -4.75 -24.73
N ASP A 249 -11.49 -4.19 -24.84
CA ASP A 249 -11.82 -2.83 -24.41
C ASP A 249 -13.09 -2.82 -23.55
N PRO A 250 -12.99 -3.08 -22.24
CA PRO A 250 -14.14 -3.09 -21.34
C PRO A 250 -14.86 -1.74 -21.25
N ALA A 251 -14.15 -0.63 -21.46
CA ALA A 251 -14.73 0.71 -21.39
C ALA A 251 -15.70 1.00 -22.54
N SER A 252 -15.50 0.38 -23.70
CA SER A 252 -16.39 0.52 -24.85
C SER A 252 -17.50 -0.54 -24.89
N CYS A 253 -17.42 -1.58 -24.07
CA CYS A 253 -18.44 -2.63 -24.02
C CYS A 253 -19.79 -2.07 -23.56
N ARG A 254 -20.83 -2.29 -24.35
CA ARG A 254 -22.20 -1.86 -24.04
C ARG A 254 -23.08 -3.09 -23.80
N PHE A 255 -22.73 -3.84 -22.74
CA PHE A 255 -23.53 -4.95 -22.26
C PHE A 255 -24.66 -4.42 -21.35
N ASP A 256 -25.90 -4.83 -21.63
CA ASP A 256 -27.08 -4.51 -20.79
C ASP A 256 -27.59 -5.80 -20.13
N PRO A 257 -27.60 -5.90 -18.81
CA PRO A 257 -28.13 -7.05 -18.07
C PRO A 257 -29.61 -7.36 -18.34
N ASP A 258 -30.38 -6.42 -18.87
CA ASP A 258 -31.77 -6.67 -19.30
C ASP A 258 -31.89 -7.77 -20.37
N ALA A 259 -30.85 -8.00 -21.14
CA ALA A 259 -30.80 -9.10 -22.12
C ALA A 259 -30.90 -10.49 -21.48
N LEU A 260 -30.65 -10.59 -20.18
CA LEU A 260 -30.76 -11.83 -19.39
C LEU A 260 -32.02 -11.90 -18.53
N ARG A 261 -32.93 -10.94 -18.63
CA ARG A 261 -34.15 -10.90 -17.81
C ARG A 261 -35.05 -12.11 -18.08
N CYS A 262 -35.46 -12.78 -17.01
CA CYS A 262 -36.41 -13.92 -17.10
C CYS A 262 -37.72 -13.51 -17.75
N THR A 263 -38.21 -14.35 -18.64
CA THR A 263 -39.59 -14.33 -19.15
C THR A 263 -40.52 -15.17 -18.25
N PRO A 264 -41.83 -14.95 -18.27
CA PRO A 264 -42.76 -15.76 -17.47
C PRO A 264 -42.63 -17.27 -17.75
N GLY A 265 -42.38 -18.08 -16.71
CA GLY A 265 -42.23 -19.52 -16.82
C GLY A 265 -40.83 -20.01 -17.18
N GLU A 266 -39.87 -19.12 -17.36
CA GLU A 266 -38.49 -19.49 -17.66
C GLU A 266 -37.76 -20.00 -16.38
N ASP A 267 -36.82 -20.92 -16.58
CA ASP A 267 -35.98 -21.47 -15.51
C ASP A 267 -35.02 -20.38 -15.00
N GLN A 268 -35.15 -20.03 -13.72
CA GLN A 268 -34.34 -19.01 -13.06
C GLN A 268 -32.83 -19.34 -12.96
N ALA A 269 -32.43 -20.59 -13.23
CA ALA A 269 -31.03 -20.95 -13.36
C ALA A 269 -30.38 -20.40 -14.66
N ARG A 270 -31.20 -19.99 -15.62
CA ARG A 270 -30.77 -19.57 -16.99
C ARG A 270 -31.05 -18.09 -17.29
N CYS A 271 -31.62 -17.38 -16.36
CA CYS A 271 -31.98 -15.96 -16.52
C CYS A 271 -31.85 -15.19 -15.20
N LEU A 272 -32.00 -13.90 -15.24
CA LEU A 272 -31.97 -13.02 -14.05
C LEU A 272 -33.37 -12.53 -13.71
N THR A 273 -33.74 -12.59 -12.44
CA THR A 273 -34.96 -11.94 -11.94
C THR A 273 -34.89 -10.41 -12.15
N PRO A 274 -36.00 -9.68 -12.15
CA PRO A 274 -35.98 -8.22 -12.22
C PRO A 274 -35.13 -7.56 -11.13
N ALA A 275 -35.09 -8.14 -9.92
CA ALA A 275 -34.26 -7.63 -8.81
C ALA A 275 -32.76 -7.86 -9.08
N GLN A 276 -32.38 -9.03 -9.61
CA GLN A 276 -30.99 -9.34 -9.99
C GLN A 276 -30.50 -8.44 -11.14
N VAL A 277 -31.34 -8.19 -12.15
CA VAL A 277 -31.04 -7.23 -13.22
C VAL A 277 -30.81 -5.84 -12.63
N ALA A 278 -31.63 -5.40 -11.68
CA ALA A 278 -31.45 -4.11 -11.04
C ALA A 278 -30.12 -4.02 -10.25
N SER A 279 -29.73 -5.09 -9.55
CA SER A 279 -28.43 -5.17 -8.87
C SER A 279 -27.26 -5.11 -9.85
N ALA A 280 -27.30 -5.89 -10.93
CA ALA A 280 -26.27 -5.87 -11.96
C ALA A 280 -26.14 -4.48 -12.60
N LYS A 281 -27.25 -3.78 -12.85
CA LYS A 281 -27.24 -2.39 -13.34
C LYS A 281 -26.59 -1.41 -12.40
N VAL A 282 -26.75 -1.56 -11.08
CA VAL A 282 -26.05 -0.72 -10.08
C VAL A 282 -24.53 -0.98 -10.15
N ILE A 283 -24.12 -2.24 -10.23
CA ILE A 283 -22.70 -2.61 -10.25
C ILE A 283 -22.02 -2.09 -11.54
N TYR A 284 -22.59 -2.31 -12.72
CA TYR A 284 -22.02 -1.80 -13.97
C TYR A 284 -22.16 -0.28 -14.14
N GLY A 285 -23.27 0.29 -13.65
CA GLY A 285 -23.60 1.71 -13.84
C GLY A 285 -22.78 2.68 -12.99
N GLY A 286 -22.17 2.18 -11.94
CA GLY A 286 -21.38 2.98 -11.00
C GLY A 286 -22.22 3.91 -10.12
N LEU A 287 -21.52 4.70 -9.30
CA LEU A 287 -22.13 5.68 -8.41
C LEU A 287 -22.55 6.93 -9.19
N ARG A 288 -23.79 7.34 -9.04
CA ARG A 288 -24.32 8.54 -9.68
C ARG A 288 -24.96 9.49 -8.68
N ASP A 289 -24.78 10.78 -8.91
CA ASP A 289 -25.49 11.83 -8.15
C ASP A 289 -27.00 11.72 -8.42
N PRO A 290 -27.83 11.45 -7.39
CA PRO A 290 -29.26 11.25 -7.58
C PRO A 290 -30.00 12.52 -8.05
N ARG A 291 -29.38 13.70 -7.91
CA ARG A 291 -29.99 15.00 -8.28
C ARG A 291 -29.90 15.28 -9.77
N ASN A 292 -28.87 14.79 -10.46
CA ASN A 292 -28.58 15.17 -11.85
C ASN A 292 -28.06 14.01 -12.74
N GLY A 293 -27.90 12.81 -12.17
CA GLY A 293 -27.42 11.63 -12.88
C GLY A 293 -25.92 11.62 -13.23
N ARG A 294 -25.16 12.63 -12.79
CA ARG A 294 -23.72 12.71 -13.05
C ARG A 294 -22.99 11.50 -12.46
N LEU A 295 -22.14 10.86 -13.25
CA LEU A 295 -21.27 9.79 -12.74
C LEU A 295 -20.27 10.37 -11.74
N LEU A 296 -20.28 9.84 -10.52
CA LEU A 296 -19.35 10.18 -9.44
C LEU A 296 -18.18 9.18 -9.42
N TYR A 297 -18.48 7.87 -9.48
CA TYR A 297 -17.50 6.83 -9.51
C TYR A 297 -17.88 5.76 -10.55
N PRO A 298 -16.94 5.24 -11.38
CA PRO A 298 -17.26 4.24 -12.39
C PRO A 298 -17.70 2.92 -11.76
N GLY A 299 -18.56 2.20 -12.45
CA GLY A 299 -18.94 0.83 -12.09
C GLY A 299 -17.87 -0.19 -12.48
N TYR A 300 -18.16 -1.44 -12.18
CA TYR A 300 -17.26 -2.54 -12.52
C TYR A 300 -17.28 -2.82 -14.02
N SER A 301 -16.11 -3.14 -14.55
CA SER A 301 -15.97 -3.55 -15.96
C SER A 301 -16.58 -4.93 -16.19
N PRO A 302 -17.26 -5.14 -17.32
CA PRO A 302 -17.75 -6.47 -17.70
C PRO A 302 -16.59 -7.41 -18.08
N GLY A 303 -16.84 -8.73 -17.95
CA GLY A 303 -15.93 -9.80 -18.38
C GLY A 303 -15.19 -10.54 -17.28
N ALA A 304 -15.37 -10.15 -15.99
CA ALA A 304 -14.70 -10.76 -14.86
C ALA A 304 -15.65 -11.11 -13.68
N GLU A 305 -16.94 -11.20 -13.93
CA GLU A 305 -17.99 -11.28 -12.90
C GLU A 305 -17.88 -12.53 -12.03
N ALA A 306 -17.49 -13.67 -12.64
CA ALA A 306 -17.36 -14.98 -11.97
C ALA A 306 -15.91 -15.36 -11.66
N ILE A 307 -14.92 -14.51 -11.97
CA ILE A 307 -13.51 -14.81 -11.68
C ILE A 307 -13.29 -14.77 -10.16
N PRO A 308 -12.64 -15.80 -9.57
CA PRO A 308 -12.32 -15.80 -8.15
C PRO A 308 -11.54 -14.54 -7.74
N GLY A 309 -11.95 -13.90 -6.64
CA GLY A 309 -11.33 -12.65 -6.18
C GLY A 309 -11.74 -11.39 -6.95
N SER A 310 -12.72 -11.50 -7.87
CA SER A 310 -13.35 -10.34 -8.51
C SER A 310 -14.62 -9.92 -7.74
N TRP A 311 -15.80 -9.94 -8.36
CA TRP A 311 -17.05 -9.49 -7.70
C TRP A 311 -17.29 -10.16 -6.34
N SER A 312 -17.00 -11.48 -6.23
CA SER A 312 -17.18 -12.25 -4.99
C SER A 312 -16.30 -11.81 -3.80
N LEU A 313 -15.35 -10.92 -4.00
CA LEU A 313 -14.55 -10.35 -2.91
C LEU A 313 -15.25 -9.13 -2.28
N TRP A 314 -16.10 -8.46 -3.04
CA TRP A 314 -16.63 -7.14 -2.71
C TRP A 314 -18.16 -7.07 -2.66
N ASP A 315 -18.89 -8.18 -2.91
CA ASP A 315 -20.35 -8.29 -2.86
C ASP A 315 -20.91 -8.98 -1.60
#